data_2b17ec5f25bbf65e7e4400a0ed1680d4
#
_entry.id   2b17ec5f25bbf65e7e4400a0ed1680d4
#
_cell.length_a   1.000
_cell.length_b   1.000
_cell.length_c   1.000
_cell.angle_alpha   90.00
_cell.angle_beta   90.00
_cell.angle_gamma   90.00
#
_symmetry.space_group_name_H-M   'P 1'
#
loop_
_entity.id
_entity.type
_entity.pdbx_description
1 polymer ?
#
loop_
_entity_poly.entity_id
_entity_poly.type
_entity_poly.pdbx_seq_one_letter_code
_entity_poly.pdbx_strand_id
1 'polypeptide(L)'
;KGGDEIRYPASITKIMTLLLAVENCSLKEDVVFTETGTRDISWDSGNIGMQVGEVMSMRACLYALVIRSANEVAAQIAEHVGGTEQHFVDMMNERAAQIGCTNTHFVNASGLPDPDHYSTAHDMALIMREGLKNKKFRRIIGATDYTIKPTNMNSEPRVLHTHHPMLAPESSYHYDGCIGGKTGYTSEAGNTLVTAAEKNGTTYITVTMKAADLAVASTDSTALFNYGYQNFTKAQVNGGEVSVPNGVTVDNLTVQENSQNGNTVDDYYYNDYLLGSVEVPEATPTPEPAVDALSDTSGGNTDQADQNEKADTVG
;
A
#
# COMPACT_ATOMS: atom_id res chain seq x y z
N LYS A 1 -20.56 7.41 4.89
CA LYS A 1 -21.62 6.72 5.62
C LYS A 1 -21.25 5.24 5.74
N GLY A 2 -21.28 4.67 6.96
CA GLY A 2 -21.02 3.25 7.18
C GLY A 2 -19.56 2.83 6.95
N GLY A 3 -18.59 3.72 7.17
CA GLY A 3 -17.17 3.44 6.95
C GLY A 3 -16.64 2.24 7.73
N ASP A 4 -17.18 2.02 8.92
CA ASP A 4 -16.77 0.96 9.85
C ASP A 4 -17.75 -0.23 9.90
N GLU A 5 -18.75 -0.24 9.00
CA GLU A 5 -19.65 -1.38 8.88
C GLU A 5 -18.94 -2.58 8.26
N ILE A 6 -19.00 -3.72 8.96
CA ILE A 6 -18.45 -5.00 8.48
C ILE A 6 -19.21 -5.46 7.23
N ARG A 7 -18.46 -5.79 6.18
CA ARG A 7 -18.95 -6.24 4.87
C ARG A 7 -18.01 -7.30 4.29
N TYR A 8 -18.52 -8.08 3.36
CA TYR A 8 -17.70 -8.97 2.53
C TYR A 8 -16.94 -8.13 1.50
N PRO A 9 -15.61 -8.23 1.44
CA PRO A 9 -14.79 -7.41 0.52
C PRO A 9 -14.83 -7.91 -0.93
N ALA A 10 -15.08 -9.20 -1.16
CA ALA A 10 -14.84 -9.83 -2.45
C ALA A 10 -13.39 -9.58 -2.94
N SER A 11 -13.19 -9.45 -4.24
CA SER A 11 -11.85 -9.34 -4.83
C SER A 11 -11.06 -8.05 -4.51
N ILE A 12 -11.61 -7.09 -3.76
CA ILE A 12 -10.79 -5.99 -3.24
C ILE A 12 -9.79 -6.51 -2.17
N THR A 13 -10.00 -7.69 -1.61
CA THR A 13 -9.02 -8.48 -0.82
C THR A 13 -7.65 -8.55 -1.49
N LYS A 14 -7.61 -8.65 -2.83
CA LYS A 14 -6.37 -8.78 -3.60
C LYS A 14 -5.44 -7.56 -3.49
N ILE A 15 -5.92 -6.45 -2.93
CA ILE A 15 -5.07 -5.30 -2.55
C ILE A 15 -4.08 -5.71 -1.46
N MET A 16 -4.52 -6.47 -0.44
CA MET A 16 -3.63 -7.01 0.60
C MET A 16 -2.69 -8.08 0.03
N THR A 17 -3.19 -8.95 -0.84
CA THR A 17 -2.36 -9.97 -1.53
C THR A 17 -1.25 -9.31 -2.36
N LEU A 18 -1.58 -8.26 -3.12
CA LEU A 18 -0.58 -7.46 -3.85
C LEU A 18 0.43 -6.82 -2.91
N LEU A 19 -0.03 -6.23 -1.80
CA LEU A 19 0.84 -5.57 -0.82
C LEU A 19 1.87 -6.54 -0.26
N LEU A 20 1.45 -7.69 0.26
CA LEU A 20 2.35 -8.69 0.81
C LEU A 20 3.33 -9.25 -0.24
N ALA A 21 2.86 -9.48 -1.46
CA ALA A 21 3.73 -9.99 -2.51
C ALA A 21 4.83 -8.99 -2.91
N VAL A 22 4.54 -7.68 -2.99
CA VAL A 22 5.57 -6.68 -3.32
C VAL A 22 6.52 -6.38 -2.16
N GLU A 23 6.09 -6.63 -0.92
CA GLU A 23 6.91 -6.51 0.29
C GLU A 23 7.88 -7.70 0.44
N ASN A 24 7.47 -8.92 0.07
CA ASN A 24 8.20 -10.15 0.38
C ASN A 24 8.93 -10.78 -0.81
N CYS A 25 8.59 -10.40 -2.07
CA CYS A 25 9.13 -11.05 -3.26
C CYS A 25 9.83 -10.10 -4.23
N SER A 26 10.78 -10.65 -4.96
CA SER A 26 11.29 -10.00 -6.17
C SER A 26 10.30 -10.18 -7.33
N LEU A 27 10.07 -9.12 -8.10
CA LEU A 27 9.23 -9.21 -9.32
C LEU A 27 9.80 -10.13 -10.41
N LYS A 28 11.05 -10.59 -10.24
CA LYS A 28 11.77 -11.46 -11.20
C LYS A 28 11.69 -12.94 -10.83
N GLU A 29 11.19 -13.26 -9.63
CA GLU A 29 11.05 -14.66 -9.22
C GLU A 29 10.10 -15.41 -10.14
N ASP A 30 10.45 -16.65 -10.41
CA ASP A 30 9.59 -17.57 -11.14
C ASP A 30 8.61 -18.22 -10.18
N VAL A 31 7.34 -18.14 -10.51
CA VAL A 31 6.23 -18.78 -9.78
C VAL A 31 5.78 -20.00 -10.57
N VAL A 32 5.95 -21.18 -9.99
CA VAL A 32 5.50 -22.45 -10.57
C VAL A 32 4.10 -22.74 -10.04
N PHE A 33 3.13 -22.92 -10.96
CA PHE A 33 1.76 -23.22 -10.57
C PHE A 33 1.61 -24.67 -10.16
N THR A 34 1.04 -24.88 -8.99
CA THR A 34 0.71 -26.16 -8.40
C THR A 34 -0.79 -26.45 -8.50
N GLU A 35 -1.26 -27.53 -7.91
CA GLU A 35 -2.70 -27.80 -7.77
C GLU A 35 -3.42 -26.70 -7.00
N THR A 36 -2.76 -26.06 -6.03
CA THR A 36 -3.26 -24.89 -5.30
C THR A 36 -3.65 -23.76 -6.24
N GLY A 37 -2.76 -23.39 -7.15
CA GLY A 37 -2.99 -22.30 -8.09
C GLY A 37 -3.89 -22.66 -9.28
N THR A 38 -4.47 -23.84 -9.32
CA THR A 38 -5.35 -24.25 -10.43
C THR A 38 -6.74 -24.71 -10.01
N ARG A 39 -6.96 -24.92 -8.71
CA ARG A 39 -8.24 -25.43 -8.18
C ARG A 39 -9.40 -24.43 -8.26
N ASP A 40 -9.12 -23.13 -8.21
CA ASP A 40 -10.12 -22.05 -8.17
C ASP A 40 -10.44 -21.47 -9.57
N ILE A 41 -10.12 -22.24 -10.62
CA ILE A 41 -10.45 -21.87 -12.00
C ILE A 41 -11.89 -22.27 -12.27
N SER A 42 -12.78 -21.28 -12.35
CA SER A 42 -14.16 -21.47 -12.81
C SER A 42 -14.46 -20.49 -13.95
N TRP A 43 -15.40 -20.87 -14.82
CA TRP A 43 -15.74 -20.08 -16.00
C TRP A 43 -16.36 -18.72 -15.70
N ASP A 44 -16.98 -18.58 -14.51
CA ASP A 44 -17.69 -17.39 -14.02
C ASP A 44 -16.86 -16.54 -13.04
N SER A 45 -15.63 -16.92 -12.77
CA SER A 45 -14.72 -16.18 -11.89
C SER A 45 -13.53 -15.59 -12.63
N GLY A 46 -12.90 -14.56 -12.04
CA GLY A 46 -11.65 -14.00 -12.58
C GLY A 46 -10.55 -15.04 -12.61
N ASN A 47 -10.07 -15.37 -13.81
CA ASN A 47 -8.94 -16.29 -14.04
C ASN A 47 -8.23 -15.97 -15.36
N ILE A 48 -7.06 -16.57 -15.57
CA ILE A 48 -6.29 -16.52 -16.82
C ILE A 48 -5.94 -17.92 -17.35
N GLY A 49 -6.53 -18.97 -16.74
CA GLY A 49 -6.43 -20.36 -17.19
C GLY A 49 -5.05 -20.97 -17.01
N MET A 50 -4.47 -20.86 -15.81
CA MET A 50 -3.17 -21.46 -15.49
C MET A 50 -3.25 -22.99 -15.40
N GLN A 51 -2.14 -23.64 -15.67
CA GLN A 51 -2.00 -25.10 -15.63
C GLN A 51 -0.96 -25.51 -14.61
N VAL A 52 -1.14 -26.71 -14.01
CA VAL A 52 -0.12 -27.29 -13.10
C VAL A 52 1.21 -27.44 -13.83
N GLY A 53 2.27 -26.94 -13.23
CA GLY A 53 3.63 -26.91 -13.84
C GLY A 53 3.88 -25.73 -14.77
N GLU A 54 2.88 -24.89 -15.02
CA GLU A 54 3.09 -23.64 -15.78
C GLU A 54 3.89 -22.65 -14.93
N VAL A 55 4.81 -21.91 -15.57
CA VAL A 55 5.71 -20.98 -14.89
C VAL A 55 5.49 -19.55 -15.40
N MET A 56 5.27 -18.62 -14.47
CA MET A 56 5.25 -17.19 -14.76
C MET A 56 6.15 -16.43 -13.77
N SER A 57 6.64 -15.25 -14.20
CA SER A 57 7.30 -14.36 -13.24
C SER A 57 6.30 -13.80 -12.24
N MET A 58 6.74 -13.53 -10.99
CA MET A 58 5.92 -12.84 -9.98
C MET A 58 5.31 -11.54 -10.54
N ARG A 59 6.06 -10.80 -11.36
CA ARG A 59 5.53 -9.61 -12.07
C ARG A 59 4.27 -9.93 -12.87
N ALA A 60 4.31 -10.97 -13.70
CA ALA A 60 3.16 -11.36 -14.52
C ALA A 60 1.97 -11.82 -13.68
N CYS A 61 2.26 -12.55 -12.59
CA CYS A 61 1.24 -12.95 -11.60
C CYS A 61 0.54 -11.72 -11.00
N LEU A 62 1.29 -10.71 -10.57
CA LEU A 62 0.72 -9.52 -9.93
C LEU A 62 -0.11 -8.66 -10.90
N TYR A 63 0.28 -8.55 -12.17
CA TYR A 63 -0.56 -7.91 -13.18
C TYR A 63 -1.84 -8.71 -13.46
N ALA A 64 -1.77 -10.04 -13.53
CA ALA A 64 -2.94 -10.89 -13.67
C ALA A 64 -3.88 -10.79 -12.46
N LEU A 65 -3.32 -10.77 -11.24
CA LEU A 65 -4.04 -10.57 -9.98
C LEU A 65 -4.89 -9.28 -10.00
N VAL A 66 -4.31 -8.18 -10.46
CA VAL A 66 -4.97 -6.86 -10.43
C VAL A 66 -5.91 -6.68 -11.63
N ILE A 67 -5.40 -6.90 -12.85
CA ILE A 67 -6.11 -6.58 -14.10
C ILE A 67 -7.26 -7.56 -14.36
N ARG A 68 -7.02 -8.87 -14.19
CA ARG A 68 -8.03 -9.92 -14.42
C ARG A 68 -8.69 -10.43 -13.16
N SER A 69 -8.24 -9.94 -12.01
CA SER A 69 -8.77 -10.44 -10.73
C SER A 69 -8.61 -11.96 -10.54
N ALA A 70 -7.54 -12.54 -11.13
CA ALA A 70 -7.33 -13.97 -11.24
C ALA A 70 -7.24 -14.63 -9.85
N ASN A 71 -8.21 -15.52 -9.53
CA ASN A 71 -8.32 -16.18 -8.23
C ASN A 71 -7.25 -17.25 -8.06
N GLU A 72 -7.02 -18.04 -9.10
CA GLU A 72 -5.99 -19.06 -9.13
C GLU A 72 -4.58 -18.47 -8.95
N VAL A 73 -4.37 -17.28 -9.51
CA VAL A 73 -3.11 -16.55 -9.32
C VAL A 73 -2.97 -16.04 -7.90
N ALA A 74 -4.07 -15.59 -7.26
CA ALA A 74 -4.04 -15.17 -5.86
C ALA A 74 -3.67 -16.34 -4.93
N ALA A 75 -4.25 -17.52 -5.15
CA ALA A 75 -3.93 -18.73 -4.40
C ALA A 75 -2.47 -19.17 -4.60
N GLN A 76 -1.97 -19.12 -5.85
CA GLN A 76 -0.57 -19.47 -6.11
C GLN A 76 0.42 -18.45 -5.54
N ILE A 77 0.10 -17.16 -5.54
CA ILE A 77 0.91 -16.14 -4.86
C ILE A 77 0.95 -16.43 -3.36
N ALA A 78 -0.20 -16.79 -2.76
CA ALA A 78 -0.27 -17.11 -1.33
C ALA A 78 0.61 -18.30 -0.97
N GLU A 79 0.56 -19.39 -1.73
CA GLU A 79 1.44 -20.53 -1.54
C GLU A 79 2.92 -20.17 -1.75
N HIS A 80 3.24 -19.40 -2.80
CA HIS A 80 4.61 -19.03 -3.11
C HIS A 80 5.25 -18.15 -2.03
N VAL A 81 4.51 -17.15 -1.53
CA VAL A 81 5.01 -16.18 -0.54
C VAL A 81 4.99 -16.77 0.87
N GLY A 82 3.91 -17.45 1.23
CA GLY A 82 3.72 -18.00 2.57
C GLY A 82 4.30 -19.41 2.76
N GLY A 83 4.69 -20.08 1.68
CA GLY A 83 5.02 -21.52 1.70
C GLY A 83 3.76 -22.40 1.81
N THR A 84 2.69 -21.89 2.41
CA THR A 84 1.34 -22.43 2.43
C THR A 84 0.32 -21.29 2.36
N GLU A 85 -0.88 -21.56 1.83
CA GLU A 85 -1.95 -20.56 1.83
C GLU A 85 -2.35 -20.12 3.23
N GLN A 86 -2.40 -21.05 4.19
CA GLN A 86 -2.76 -20.73 5.57
C GLN A 86 -1.75 -19.75 6.19
N HIS A 87 -0.47 -20.00 6.03
CA HIS A 87 0.54 -19.08 6.56
C HIS A 87 0.46 -17.70 5.88
N PHE A 88 0.15 -17.64 4.58
CA PHE A 88 -0.07 -16.37 3.91
C PHE A 88 -1.28 -15.62 4.46
N VAL A 89 -2.37 -16.33 4.79
CA VAL A 89 -3.55 -15.76 5.45
C VAL A 89 -3.19 -15.21 6.84
N ASP A 90 -2.38 -15.93 7.60
CA ASP A 90 -1.87 -15.45 8.89
C ASP A 90 -1.07 -14.14 8.70
N MET A 91 -0.19 -14.08 7.68
CA MET A 91 0.54 -12.85 7.31
C MET A 91 -0.42 -11.72 6.92
N MET A 92 -1.52 -12.00 6.18
CA MET A 92 -2.51 -10.97 5.80
C MET A 92 -3.16 -10.35 7.04
N ASN A 93 -3.57 -11.17 8.01
CA ASN A 93 -4.21 -10.71 9.23
C ASN A 93 -3.23 -9.96 10.15
N GLU A 94 -2.00 -10.46 10.27
CA GLU A 94 -0.95 -9.75 11.01
C GLU A 94 -0.65 -8.38 10.38
N ARG A 95 -0.51 -8.33 9.04
CA ARG A 95 -0.24 -7.08 8.34
C ARG A 95 -1.40 -6.09 8.45
N ALA A 96 -2.65 -6.57 8.38
CA ALA A 96 -3.83 -5.75 8.61
C ALA A 96 -3.81 -5.09 10.00
N ALA A 97 -3.50 -5.86 11.05
CA ALA A 97 -3.35 -5.33 12.40
C ALA A 97 -2.23 -4.28 12.51
N GLN A 98 -1.06 -4.53 11.87
CA GLN A 98 0.05 -3.57 11.83
C GLN A 98 -0.31 -2.25 11.13
N ILE A 99 -1.18 -2.31 10.11
CA ILE A 99 -1.69 -1.13 9.39
C ILE A 99 -2.68 -0.33 10.24
N GLY A 100 -3.27 -0.96 11.29
CA GLY A 100 -4.28 -0.37 12.15
C GLY A 100 -5.71 -0.74 11.76
N CYS A 101 -5.91 -1.79 10.97
CA CYS A 101 -7.23 -2.34 10.68
C CYS A 101 -7.80 -3.02 11.93
N THR A 102 -9.00 -2.63 12.33
CA THR A 102 -9.64 -3.13 13.57
C THR A 102 -10.82 -4.06 13.33
N ASN A 103 -11.35 -4.07 12.11
CA ASN A 103 -12.54 -4.83 11.73
C ASN A 103 -12.33 -5.61 10.42
N THR A 104 -11.15 -6.20 10.28
CA THR A 104 -10.76 -6.99 9.10
C THR A 104 -10.29 -8.37 9.52
N HIS A 105 -10.79 -9.39 8.84
CA HIS A 105 -10.33 -10.76 8.95
C HIS A 105 -10.34 -11.42 7.58
N PHE A 106 -9.19 -11.90 7.16
CA PHE A 106 -8.99 -12.62 5.91
C PHE A 106 -8.90 -14.12 6.18
N VAL A 107 -9.49 -14.93 5.28
CA VAL A 107 -9.38 -16.39 5.30
C VAL A 107 -8.88 -16.97 3.97
N ASN A 108 -8.74 -16.14 2.95
CA ASN A 108 -8.12 -16.49 1.68
C ASN A 108 -7.51 -15.25 1.00
N ALA A 109 -6.66 -15.46 0.01
CA ALA A 109 -5.95 -14.42 -0.73
C ALA A 109 -6.77 -13.78 -1.87
N SER A 110 -7.90 -14.37 -2.24
CA SER A 110 -8.67 -13.99 -3.43
C SER A 110 -9.91 -13.14 -3.13
N GLY A 111 -10.49 -13.28 -1.94
CA GLY A 111 -11.77 -12.69 -1.56
C GLY A 111 -12.97 -13.55 -1.97
N LEU A 112 -12.77 -14.83 -2.22
CA LEU A 112 -13.87 -15.80 -2.38
C LEU A 112 -14.71 -15.85 -1.10
N PRO A 113 -16.02 -16.12 -1.22
CA PRO A 113 -16.95 -16.06 -0.10
C PRO A 113 -16.58 -17.01 1.02
N ASP A 114 -16.52 -16.49 2.22
CA ASP A 114 -16.43 -17.22 3.48
C ASP A 114 -17.09 -16.37 4.57
N PRO A 115 -17.89 -16.94 5.49
CA PRO A 115 -18.54 -16.16 6.56
C PRO A 115 -17.57 -15.39 7.45
N ASP A 116 -16.35 -15.89 7.60
CA ASP A 116 -15.29 -15.29 8.42
C ASP A 116 -14.37 -14.36 7.63
N HIS A 117 -14.62 -14.15 6.31
CA HIS A 117 -13.85 -13.26 5.46
C HIS A 117 -14.53 -11.90 5.33
N TYR A 118 -14.11 -10.93 6.11
CA TYR A 118 -14.75 -9.62 6.16
C TYR A 118 -13.75 -8.46 6.30
N SER A 119 -14.23 -7.27 6.00
CA SER A 119 -13.50 -6.01 6.20
C SER A 119 -14.49 -4.84 6.31
N THR A 120 -13.98 -3.63 6.41
CA THR A 120 -14.75 -2.37 6.34
C THR A 120 -14.23 -1.47 5.23
N ALA A 121 -15.00 -0.46 4.85
CA ALA A 121 -14.54 0.54 3.88
C ALA A 121 -13.33 1.32 4.43
N HIS A 122 -13.31 1.61 5.72
CA HIS A 122 -12.20 2.27 6.40
C HIS A 122 -10.93 1.43 6.34
N ASP A 123 -10.99 0.17 6.76
CA ASP A 123 -9.82 -0.71 6.79
C ASP A 123 -9.26 -0.94 5.37
N MET A 124 -10.13 -1.13 4.37
CA MET A 124 -9.68 -1.26 2.98
C MET A 124 -9.01 0.02 2.46
N ALA A 125 -9.45 1.20 2.90
CA ALA A 125 -8.77 2.45 2.58
C ALA A 125 -7.40 2.55 3.25
N LEU A 126 -7.25 2.07 4.50
CA LEU A 126 -5.95 1.98 5.20
C LEU A 126 -4.97 1.06 4.44
N ILE A 127 -5.43 -0.13 4.03
CA ILE A 127 -4.62 -1.09 3.28
C ILE A 127 -4.17 -0.49 1.93
N MET A 128 -5.09 0.15 1.20
CA MET A 128 -4.77 0.82 -0.06
C MET A 128 -3.77 1.96 0.15
N ARG A 129 -3.95 2.78 1.20
CA ARG A 129 -3.03 3.86 1.57
C ARG A 129 -1.62 3.34 1.84
N GLU A 130 -1.50 2.25 2.58
CA GLU A 130 -0.21 1.62 2.85
C GLU A 130 0.45 1.13 1.57
N GLY A 131 -0.30 0.42 0.72
CA GLY A 131 0.19 -0.06 -0.56
C GLY A 131 0.71 1.06 -1.47
N LEU A 132 0.05 2.20 -1.52
CA LEU A 132 0.43 3.34 -2.34
C LEU A 132 1.77 3.99 -1.94
N LYS A 133 2.29 3.73 -0.75
CA LYS A 133 3.66 4.12 -0.35
C LYS A 133 4.72 3.34 -1.13
N ASN A 134 4.40 2.12 -1.60
CA ASN A 134 5.31 1.27 -2.35
C ASN A 134 5.23 1.56 -3.85
N LYS A 135 6.35 1.95 -4.47
CA LYS A 135 6.41 2.29 -5.90
C LYS A 135 6.05 1.12 -6.84
N LYS A 136 6.36 -0.13 -6.45
CA LYS A 136 6.00 -1.32 -7.24
C LYS A 136 4.48 -1.55 -7.18
N PHE A 137 3.90 -1.48 -5.98
CA PHE A 137 2.46 -1.56 -5.77
C PHE A 137 1.73 -0.51 -6.60
N ARG A 138 2.10 0.78 -6.45
CA ARG A 138 1.49 1.90 -7.16
C ARG A 138 1.50 1.71 -8.69
N ARG A 139 2.60 1.20 -9.25
CA ARG A 139 2.69 0.88 -10.69
C ARG A 139 1.74 -0.22 -11.11
N ILE A 140 1.64 -1.29 -10.31
CA ILE A 140 0.85 -2.48 -10.67
C ILE A 140 -0.64 -2.22 -10.49
N ILE A 141 -1.05 -1.59 -9.40
CA ILE A 141 -2.48 -1.29 -9.12
C ILE A 141 -3.07 -0.29 -10.12
N GLY A 142 -2.24 0.54 -10.76
CA GLY A 142 -2.63 1.52 -11.77
C GLY A 142 -2.51 1.04 -13.21
N ALA A 143 -2.27 -0.24 -13.43
CA ALA A 143 -2.11 -0.75 -14.80
C ALA A 143 -3.46 -0.96 -15.50
N THR A 144 -3.57 -0.45 -16.72
CA THR A 144 -4.72 -0.67 -17.61
C THR A 144 -4.58 -1.92 -18.45
N ASP A 145 -3.35 -2.24 -18.86
CA ASP A 145 -3.04 -3.31 -19.79
C ASP A 145 -1.76 -4.02 -19.39
N TYR A 146 -1.69 -5.29 -19.69
CA TYR A 146 -0.45 -6.07 -19.57
C TYR A 146 -0.48 -7.27 -20.50
N THR A 147 0.63 -7.56 -21.17
CA THR A 147 0.78 -8.77 -21.97
C THR A 147 1.70 -9.76 -21.28
N ILE A 148 1.13 -10.88 -20.86
CA ILE A 148 1.89 -12.02 -20.38
C ILE A 148 2.52 -12.70 -21.58
N LYS A 149 3.84 -12.85 -21.57
CA LYS A 149 4.59 -13.55 -22.64
C LYS A 149 4.22 -15.03 -22.65
N PRO A 150 4.50 -15.74 -23.77
CA PRO A 150 4.41 -17.20 -23.80
C PRO A 150 5.12 -17.82 -22.58
N THR A 151 4.54 -18.91 -22.07
CA THR A 151 5.07 -19.68 -20.95
C THR A 151 5.63 -21.02 -21.44
N ASN A 152 6.13 -21.83 -20.52
CA ASN A 152 6.56 -23.20 -20.83
C ASN A 152 5.41 -24.12 -21.29
N MET A 153 4.14 -23.74 -21.04
CA MET A 153 2.96 -24.56 -21.35
C MET A 153 1.96 -23.88 -22.29
N ASN A 154 2.12 -22.58 -22.55
CA ASN A 154 1.26 -21.83 -23.49
C ASN A 154 2.13 -21.02 -24.44
N SER A 155 2.08 -21.35 -25.74
CA SER A 155 2.84 -20.66 -26.80
C SER A 155 2.27 -19.29 -27.15
N GLU A 156 1.01 -19.00 -26.79
CA GLU A 156 0.36 -17.75 -27.12
C GLU A 156 0.45 -16.75 -25.95
N PRO A 157 0.69 -15.46 -26.22
CA PRO A 157 0.65 -14.44 -25.19
C PRO A 157 -0.78 -14.23 -24.70
N ARG A 158 -0.94 -13.93 -23.40
CA ARG A 158 -2.23 -13.52 -22.82
C ARG A 158 -2.26 -11.99 -22.70
N VAL A 159 -3.15 -11.33 -23.42
CA VAL A 159 -3.37 -9.89 -23.35
C VAL A 159 -4.44 -9.62 -22.28
N LEU A 160 -4.09 -8.81 -21.30
CA LEU A 160 -4.96 -8.43 -20.18
C LEU A 160 -5.37 -6.99 -20.32
N HIS A 161 -6.68 -6.71 -20.15
CA HIS A 161 -7.24 -5.37 -20.08
C HIS A 161 -7.97 -5.18 -18.75
N THR A 162 -7.87 -3.99 -18.17
CA THR A 162 -8.47 -3.69 -16.88
C THR A 162 -10.00 -3.71 -16.94
N HIS A 163 -10.61 -4.14 -15.85
CA HIS A 163 -12.07 -4.02 -15.62
C HIS A 163 -12.41 -2.87 -14.66
N HIS A 164 -11.42 -2.09 -14.24
CA HIS A 164 -11.65 -0.99 -13.32
C HIS A 164 -12.21 0.22 -14.08
N PRO A 165 -13.52 0.55 -13.93
CA PRO A 165 -14.18 1.52 -14.81
C PRO A 165 -13.64 2.94 -14.66
N MET A 166 -13.15 3.33 -13.48
CA MET A 166 -12.61 4.66 -13.26
C MET A 166 -11.17 4.82 -13.75
N LEU A 167 -10.48 3.69 -14.03
CA LEU A 167 -9.11 3.66 -14.53
C LEU A 167 -9.05 3.51 -16.05
N ALA A 168 -9.97 2.74 -16.65
CA ALA A 168 -10.03 2.48 -18.08
C ALA A 168 -10.34 3.77 -18.87
N PRO A 169 -9.44 4.22 -19.79
CA PRO A 169 -9.62 5.50 -20.48
C PRO A 169 -10.87 5.58 -21.37
N GLU A 170 -11.32 4.43 -21.89
CA GLU A 170 -12.51 4.31 -22.76
C GLU A 170 -13.82 4.23 -21.98
N SER A 171 -13.76 4.10 -20.66
CA SER A 171 -14.93 3.95 -19.81
C SER A 171 -15.68 5.28 -19.65
N SER A 172 -17.01 5.24 -19.70
CA SER A 172 -17.85 6.39 -19.34
C SER A 172 -17.73 6.83 -17.88
N TYR A 173 -17.13 6.00 -17.03
CA TYR A 173 -16.86 6.29 -15.62
C TYR A 173 -15.41 6.68 -15.36
N HIS A 174 -14.60 6.87 -16.42
CA HIS A 174 -13.21 7.29 -16.25
C HIS A 174 -13.12 8.55 -15.40
N TYR A 175 -12.24 8.51 -14.39
CA TYR A 175 -12.00 9.67 -13.52
C TYR A 175 -10.59 10.22 -13.76
N ASP A 176 -10.53 11.44 -14.25
CA ASP A 176 -9.25 12.13 -14.47
C ASP A 176 -8.46 12.24 -13.16
N GLY A 177 -7.21 11.78 -13.20
CA GLY A 177 -6.35 11.65 -12.02
C GLY A 177 -6.48 10.32 -11.28
N CYS A 178 -7.27 9.35 -11.76
CA CYS A 178 -7.28 8.00 -11.21
C CYS A 178 -5.90 7.36 -11.36
N ILE A 179 -5.33 6.88 -10.25
CA ILE A 179 -3.99 6.26 -10.20
C ILE A 179 -4.03 4.75 -9.94
N GLY A 180 -5.20 4.19 -9.77
CA GLY A 180 -5.38 2.75 -9.61
C GLY A 180 -6.49 2.37 -8.64
N GLY A 181 -6.74 1.08 -8.58
CA GLY A 181 -7.77 0.52 -7.71
C GLY A 181 -8.08 -0.94 -7.99
N LYS A 182 -9.13 -1.44 -7.36
CA LYS A 182 -9.58 -2.81 -7.52
C LYS A 182 -11.10 -2.90 -7.43
N THR A 183 -11.69 -3.66 -8.32
CA THR A 183 -13.10 -4.06 -8.30
C THR A 183 -13.28 -5.40 -7.60
N GLY A 184 -14.45 -5.65 -7.06
CA GLY A 184 -14.85 -6.95 -6.55
C GLY A 184 -16.33 -7.20 -6.69
N TYR A 185 -16.71 -8.46 -6.79
CA TYR A 185 -18.08 -8.92 -6.81
C TYR A 185 -18.19 -10.35 -6.33
N THR A 186 -19.14 -10.60 -5.46
CA THR A 186 -19.76 -11.90 -5.18
C THR A 186 -21.24 -11.65 -4.90
N SER A 187 -22.05 -12.71 -4.89
CA SER A 187 -23.48 -12.58 -4.58
C SER A 187 -23.71 -12.00 -3.18
N GLU A 188 -22.85 -12.36 -2.24
CA GLU A 188 -22.92 -11.95 -0.83
C GLU A 188 -22.42 -10.52 -0.62
N ALA A 189 -21.32 -10.17 -1.31
CA ALA A 189 -20.69 -8.86 -1.19
C ALA A 189 -21.44 -7.75 -1.95
N GLY A 190 -22.15 -8.10 -3.03
CA GLY A 190 -22.53 -7.12 -4.05
C GLY A 190 -21.29 -6.56 -4.75
N ASN A 191 -21.40 -5.42 -5.38
CA ASN A 191 -20.25 -4.76 -6.01
C ASN A 191 -19.42 -3.99 -4.98
N THR A 192 -18.12 -4.15 -5.05
CA THR A 192 -17.13 -3.45 -4.22
C THR A 192 -16.11 -2.76 -5.12
N LEU A 193 -15.68 -1.58 -4.72
CA LEU A 193 -14.73 -0.78 -5.48
C LEU A 193 -13.81 0.01 -4.54
N VAL A 194 -12.52 -0.14 -4.72
CA VAL A 194 -11.49 0.72 -4.13
C VAL A 194 -10.83 1.49 -5.26
N THR A 195 -10.78 2.81 -5.14
CA THR A 195 -10.14 3.67 -6.14
C THR A 195 -9.27 4.70 -5.44
N ALA A 196 -8.10 4.96 -5.97
CA ALA A 196 -7.25 6.08 -5.59
C ALA A 196 -7.13 7.06 -6.74
N ALA A 197 -7.19 8.35 -6.43
CA ALA A 197 -6.97 9.43 -7.39
C ALA A 197 -6.01 10.48 -6.80
N GLU A 198 -5.22 11.10 -7.68
CA GLU A 198 -4.27 12.14 -7.30
C GLU A 198 -4.48 13.37 -8.17
N LYS A 199 -4.66 14.53 -7.53
CA LYS A 199 -4.72 15.85 -8.18
C LYS A 199 -3.94 16.86 -7.35
N ASN A 200 -3.12 17.67 -7.99
CA ASN A 200 -2.35 18.73 -7.34
C ASN A 200 -1.52 18.23 -6.13
N GLY A 201 -0.95 17.03 -6.23
CA GLY A 201 -0.15 16.43 -5.17
C GLY A 201 -0.95 15.90 -3.97
N THR A 202 -2.29 15.92 -4.03
CA THR A 202 -3.16 15.32 -3.00
C THR A 202 -3.75 14.02 -3.52
N THR A 203 -3.56 12.94 -2.77
CA THR A 203 -4.14 11.63 -3.07
C THR A 203 -5.33 11.37 -2.14
N TYR A 204 -6.48 11.05 -2.74
CA TYR A 204 -7.64 10.53 -2.02
C TYR A 204 -7.91 9.08 -2.41
N ILE A 205 -8.50 8.34 -1.48
CA ILE A 205 -8.94 6.96 -1.67
C ILE A 205 -10.43 6.90 -1.36
N THR A 206 -11.19 6.31 -2.27
CA THR A 206 -12.61 6.00 -2.05
C THR A 206 -12.81 4.51 -1.98
N VAL A 207 -13.70 4.08 -1.10
CA VAL A 207 -14.11 2.68 -0.96
C VAL A 207 -15.63 2.63 -0.93
N THR A 208 -16.21 1.91 -1.88
CA THR A 208 -17.63 1.59 -1.90
C THR A 208 -17.81 0.09 -1.74
N MET A 209 -18.68 -0.32 -0.84
CA MET A 209 -18.98 -1.72 -0.57
C MET A 209 -20.48 -1.96 -0.62
N LYS A 210 -20.88 -3.15 -1.09
CA LYS A 210 -22.28 -3.56 -1.22
C LYS A 210 -23.11 -2.63 -2.12
N ALA A 211 -22.48 -2.11 -3.18
CA ALA A 211 -23.22 -1.36 -4.21
C ALA A 211 -24.08 -2.31 -5.07
N ALA A 212 -25.19 -1.79 -5.58
CA ALA A 212 -26.10 -2.54 -6.43
C ALA A 212 -25.42 -3.03 -7.71
N ASP A 213 -24.61 -2.16 -8.31
CA ASP A 213 -23.80 -2.45 -9.48
C ASP A 213 -22.53 -1.60 -9.49
N LEU A 214 -21.66 -1.87 -10.46
CA LEU A 214 -20.37 -1.18 -10.60
C LEU A 214 -20.54 0.28 -11.09
N ALA A 215 -21.63 0.60 -11.78
CA ALA A 215 -21.96 1.94 -12.22
C ALA A 215 -22.27 2.85 -11.00
N VAL A 216 -23.10 2.34 -10.08
CA VAL A 216 -23.39 3.01 -8.80
C VAL A 216 -22.12 3.22 -8.00
N ALA A 217 -21.29 2.16 -7.82
CA ALA A 217 -20.04 2.27 -7.10
C ALA A 217 -19.09 3.33 -7.69
N SER A 218 -19.01 3.42 -9.02
CA SER A 218 -18.17 4.38 -9.73
C SER A 218 -18.71 5.82 -9.58
N THR A 219 -20.02 6.00 -9.66
CA THR A 219 -20.68 7.30 -9.50
C THR A 219 -20.50 7.83 -8.07
N ASP A 220 -20.69 6.97 -7.06
CA ASP A 220 -20.48 7.32 -5.66
C ASP A 220 -19.01 7.70 -5.40
N SER A 221 -18.06 6.91 -5.95
CA SER A 221 -16.63 7.20 -5.85
C SER A 221 -16.28 8.55 -6.49
N THR A 222 -16.86 8.88 -7.66
CA THR A 222 -16.69 10.17 -8.31
C THR A 222 -17.20 11.32 -7.44
N ALA A 223 -18.38 11.15 -6.85
CA ALA A 223 -18.95 12.16 -5.95
C ALA A 223 -18.07 12.39 -4.72
N LEU A 224 -17.56 11.31 -4.12
CA LEU A 224 -16.64 11.38 -2.96
C LEU A 224 -15.32 12.07 -3.31
N PHE A 225 -14.69 11.75 -4.46
CA PHE A 225 -13.48 12.44 -4.91
C PHE A 225 -13.72 13.93 -5.13
N ASN A 226 -14.80 14.28 -5.85
CA ASN A 226 -15.16 15.66 -6.09
C ASN A 226 -15.40 16.41 -4.78
N TYR A 227 -16.10 15.79 -3.83
CA TYR A 227 -16.28 16.35 -2.49
C TYR A 227 -14.94 16.59 -1.79
N GLY A 228 -14.04 15.61 -1.80
CA GLY A 228 -12.72 15.73 -1.19
C GLY A 228 -11.91 16.89 -1.80
N TYR A 229 -11.79 16.91 -3.12
CA TYR A 229 -11.00 17.96 -3.81
C TYR A 229 -11.61 19.36 -3.74
N GLN A 230 -12.94 19.47 -3.57
CA GLN A 230 -13.62 20.77 -3.48
C GLN A 230 -13.66 21.33 -2.07
N ASN A 231 -13.67 20.49 -1.04
CA ASN A 231 -13.96 20.91 0.33
C ASN A 231 -12.77 20.82 1.30
N PHE A 232 -11.65 20.25 0.85
CA PHE A 232 -10.47 20.11 1.70
C PHE A 232 -9.23 20.72 1.02
N THR A 233 -8.34 21.22 1.85
CA THR A 233 -7.02 21.73 1.46
C THR A 233 -5.95 21.15 2.38
N LYS A 234 -4.67 21.31 2.03
CA LYS A 234 -3.55 20.92 2.87
C LYS A 234 -3.16 22.04 3.81
N ALA A 235 -2.95 21.73 5.07
CA ALA A 235 -2.33 22.58 6.08
C ALA A 235 -0.97 22.01 6.47
N GLN A 236 0.04 22.88 6.50
CA GLN A 236 1.38 22.53 6.97
C GLN A 236 1.35 22.43 8.50
N VAL A 237 1.83 21.32 9.02
CA VAL A 237 1.95 21.04 10.45
C VAL A 237 3.40 20.66 10.79
N ASN A 238 3.72 20.51 12.07
CA ASN A 238 5.03 20.04 12.47
C ASN A 238 5.28 18.61 11.90
N GLY A 239 6.33 18.48 11.11
CA GLY A 239 6.74 17.21 10.49
C GLY A 239 6.04 16.83 9.19
N GLY A 240 5.00 17.58 8.73
CA GLY A 240 4.29 17.19 7.50
C GLY A 240 3.09 18.05 7.11
N GLU A 241 2.11 17.40 6.51
CA GLU A 241 0.87 18.02 6.05
C GLU A 241 -0.35 17.19 6.49
N VAL A 242 -1.44 17.87 6.83
CA VAL A 242 -2.75 17.25 7.06
C VAL A 242 -3.81 17.88 6.15
N SER A 243 -4.80 17.08 5.75
CA SER A 243 -5.96 17.60 5.01
C SER A 243 -6.96 18.22 5.98
N VAL A 244 -7.29 19.49 5.78
CA VAL A 244 -8.24 20.23 6.60
C VAL A 244 -9.41 20.72 5.76
N PRO A 245 -10.62 20.87 6.32
CA PRO A 245 -11.73 21.52 5.63
C PRO A 245 -11.34 22.94 5.16
N ASN A 246 -11.85 23.37 4.03
CA ASN A 246 -11.58 24.71 3.51
C ASN A 246 -11.97 25.79 4.54
N GLY A 247 -11.07 26.72 4.79
CA GLY A 247 -11.24 27.78 5.78
C GLY A 247 -10.79 27.41 7.20
N VAL A 248 -10.39 26.15 7.43
CA VAL A 248 -9.76 25.73 8.69
C VAL A 248 -8.25 25.92 8.58
N THR A 249 -7.66 26.49 9.61
CA THR A 249 -6.20 26.69 9.74
C THR A 249 -5.64 25.80 10.84
N VAL A 250 -4.32 25.68 10.92
CA VAL A 250 -3.64 24.89 11.96
C VAL A 250 -4.03 25.34 13.37
N ASP A 251 -4.26 26.65 13.58
CA ASP A 251 -4.66 27.21 14.86
C ASP A 251 -6.04 26.71 15.35
N ASN A 252 -6.83 26.13 14.47
CA ASN A 252 -8.14 25.54 14.79
C ASN A 252 -8.05 24.05 15.14
N LEU A 253 -6.87 23.46 15.08
CA LEU A 253 -6.67 22.03 15.30
C LEU A 253 -6.32 21.73 16.75
N THR A 254 -6.82 20.63 17.25
CA THR A 254 -6.34 20.01 18.50
C THR A 254 -5.30 18.95 18.14
N VAL A 255 -4.17 18.95 18.86
CA VAL A 255 -3.09 17.99 18.66
C VAL A 255 -3.02 17.07 19.87
N GLN A 256 -2.91 15.79 19.64
CA GLN A 256 -2.68 14.77 20.66
C GLN A 256 -1.45 13.95 20.27
N GLU A 257 -0.46 13.89 21.16
CA GLU A 257 0.68 13.02 20.98
C GLU A 257 0.27 11.56 21.19
N ASN A 258 0.68 10.69 20.29
CA ASN A 258 0.39 9.27 20.30
C ASN A 258 1.63 8.47 19.88
N SER A 259 1.55 7.14 19.89
CA SER A 259 2.60 6.25 19.43
C SER A 259 2.05 5.28 18.38
N GLN A 260 2.69 5.23 17.20
CA GLN A 260 2.38 4.26 16.15
C GLN A 260 3.66 3.54 15.75
N ASN A 261 3.65 2.21 15.81
CA ASN A 261 4.80 1.37 15.45
C ASN A 261 6.13 1.73 16.16
N GLY A 262 6.04 2.25 17.39
CA GLY A 262 7.19 2.68 18.18
C GLY A 262 7.69 4.10 17.88
N ASN A 263 7.08 4.82 16.94
CA ASN A 263 7.37 6.22 16.65
C ASN A 263 6.36 7.13 17.34
N THR A 264 6.81 8.30 17.77
CA THR A 264 5.92 9.36 18.26
C THR A 264 5.23 10.01 17.07
N VAL A 265 3.92 10.15 17.14
CA VAL A 265 3.10 10.81 16.14
C VAL A 265 2.22 11.88 16.76
N ASP A 266 2.01 12.97 16.08
CA ASP A 266 1.01 13.97 16.39
C ASP A 266 -0.28 13.66 15.62
N ASP A 267 -1.34 13.38 16.35
CA ASP A 267 -2.70 13.20 15.82
C ASP A 267 -3.42 14.54 15.79
N TYR A 268 -3.82 15.00 14.62
CA TYR A 268 -4.48 16.29 14.39
C TYR A 268 -5.98 16.12 14.28
N TYR A 269 -6.73 16.83 15.11
CA TYR A 269 -8.19 16.77 15.19
C TYR A 269 -8.84 18.12 14.86
N TYR A 270 -10.01 18.06 14.23
CA TYR A 270 -10.92 19.18 14.08
C TYR A 270 -12.34 18.74 14.47
N ASN A 271 -12.94 19.39 15.48
CA ASN A 271 -14.25 19.02 16.03
C ASN A 271 -14.36 17.52 16.33
N ASP A 272 -13.41 16.95 17.06
CA ASP A 272 -13.31 15.53 17.44
C ASP A 272 -13.08 14.54 16.28
N TYR A 273 -12.96 15.01 15.05
CA TYR A 273 -12.59 14.17 13.90
C TYR A 273 -11.08 14.16 13.69
N LEU A 274 -10.49 12.96 13.67
CA LEU A 274 -9.09 12.77 13.32
C LEU A 274 -8.90 13.12 11.83
N LEU A 275 -8.07 14.12 11.55
CA LEU A 275 -7.74 14.54 10.19
C LEU A 275 -6.51 13.81 9.64
N GLY A 276 -5.60 13.41 10.51
CA GLY A 276 -4.39 12.68 10.15
C GLY A 276 -3.40 12.61 11.29
N SER A 277 -2.43 11.71 11.13
CA SER A 277 -1.31 11.52 12.05
C SER A 277 -0.01 11.83 11.30
N VAL A 278 0.89 12.57 11.92
CA VAL A 278 2.19 12.95 11.34
C VAL A 278 3.29 12.55 12.30
N GLU A 279 4.33 11.89 11.80
CA GLU A 279 5.50 11.53 12.62
C GLU A 279 6.19 12.81 13.12
N VAL A 280 6.47 12.85 14.43
CA VAL A 280 7.22 13.96 15.04
C VAL A 280 8.70 13.76 14.69
N PRO A 281 9.35 14.74 14.02
CA PRO A 281 10.77 14.63 13.74
C PRO A 281 11.56 14.51 15.05
N GLU A 282 12.50 13.56 15.11
CA GLU A 282 13.45 13.54 16.23
C GLU A 282 14.14 14.89 16.35
N ALA A 283 14.14 15.44 17.58
CA ALA A 283 14.83 16.69 17.83
C ALA A 283 16.32 16.53 17.46
N THR A 284 16.76 17.28 16.47
CA THR A 284 18.20 17.34 16.14
C THR A 284 18.93 17.77 17.43
N PRO A 285 19.88 16.97 17.96
CA PRO A 285 20.59 17.34 19.17
C PRO A 285 21.25 18.71 18.93
N THR A 286 20.92 19.68 19.78
CA THR A 286 21.57 20.99 19.76
C THR A 286 23.06 20.72 19.99
N PRO A 287 23.97 21.18 19.11
CA PRO A 287 25.40 21.02 19.36
C PRO A 287 25.72 21.66 20.71
N GLU A 288 26.32 20.89 21.61
CA GLU A 288 26.83 21.45 22.86
C GLU A 288 27.75 22.62 22.54
N PRO A 289 27.59 23.76 23.27
CA PRO A 289 28.47 24.91 23.08
C PRO A 289 29.92 24.44 23.35
N ALA A 290 30.77 24.65 22.36
CA ALA A 290 32.19 24.36 22.49
C ALA A 290 32.72 25.11 23.74
N VAL A 291 33.11 24.34 24.76
CA VAL A 291 33.82 24.89 25.91
C VAL A 291 35.17 25.35 25.44
N ASP A 292 35.33 26.68 25.38
CA ASP A 292 36.62 27.32 25.14
C ASP A 292 37.63 26.83 26.17
N ALA A 293 38.59 26.02 25.74
CA ALA A 293 39.73 25.65 26.53
C ALA A 293 40.57 26.94 26.76
N LEU A 294 40.38 27.53 27.93
CA LEU A 294 41.27 28.59 28.42
C LEU A 294 42.71 28.06 28.44
N SER A 295 43.54 28.64 27.56
CA SER A 295 44.96 28.49 27.55
C SER A 295 45.59 29.03 28.83
N ASP A 296 46.05 28.18 29.68
CA ASP A 296 46.89 28.56 30.81
C ASP A 296 48.35 28.69 30.33
N THR A 297 48.81 29.92 30.17
CA THR A 297 50.18 30.26 29.94
C THR A 297 50.83 30.58 31.27
N SER A 298 51.65 29.64 31.79
CA SER A 298 52.66 30.03 32.75
C SER A 298 53.99 29.34 32.39
N GLY A 299 54.97 30.21 32.21
CA GLY A 299 56.29 29.92 31.70
C GLY A 299 57.20 29.12 32.63
N GLY A 300 58.30 28.66 32.09
CA GLY A 300 59.37 28.02 32.82
C GLY A 300 60.44 27.49 31.87
N ASN A 301 61.38 28.37 31.65
CA ASN A 301 62.69 28.21 30.97
C ASN A 301 63.53 27.03 31.52
N THR A 302 64.24 26.27 30.72
CA THR A 302 65.69 26.09 30.68
C THR A 302 66.12 24.85 29.88
N ASP A 303 66.99 25.17 28.92
CA ASP A 303 68.28 24.60 28.54
C ASP A 303 68.47 23.12 28.12
N GLN A 304 69.07 23.10 26.93
CA GLN A 304 70.21 22.40 26.43
C GLN A 304 70.12 20.94 25.90
N ALA A 305 70.48 20.90 24.64
CA ALA A 305 71.54 20.08 23.99
C ALA A 305 71.36 18.57 24.01
N ASP A 306 71.56 17.84 23.03
CA ASP A 306 72.49 17.75 21.91
C ASP A 306 72.22 16.48 21.09
N GLN A 307 72.47 16.57 19.81
CA GLN A 307 73.09 15.58 18.93
C GLN A 307 72.47 14.21 18.57
N ASN A 308 72.25 14.12 17.27
CA ASN A 308 72.81 13.05 16.38
C ASN A 308 72.25 11.61 16.54
N GLU A 309 71.92 10.96 15.53
CA GLU A 309 72.49 10.56 14.26
C GLU A 309 71.59 9.54 13.55
N LYS A 310 71.49 9.75 12.26
CA LYS A 310 71.56 8.78 11.18
C LYS A 310 70.85 7.41 11.27
N ALA A 311 70.07 7.28 10.30
CA ALA A 311 70.30 6.50 9.05
C ALA A 311 69.85 5.03 9.04
N ASP A 312 69.20 4.81 7.98
CA ASP A 312 69.27 3.74 6.98
C ASP A 312 68.28 2.57 7.08
N THR A 313 67.54 2.59 6.03
CA THR A 313 67.39 1.59 4.94
C THR A 313 66.65 0.27 5.18
N VAL A 314 65.69 0.11 4.28
CA VAL A 314 65.41 -1.06 3.43
C VAL A 314 64.76 -2.30 4.09
N GLY A 315 63.68 -2.63 3.50
CA GLY A 315 62.99 -3.92 3.51
C GLY A 315 61.61 -3.78 2.92
#